data_a902d218f9dbd698a7ba0e8229664c97
#
_entry.id   a902d218f9dbd698a7ba0e8229664c97
#
_cell.length_a   1.000
_cell.length_b   1.000
_cell.length_c   1.000
_cell.angle_alpha   90.00
_cell.angle_beta   90.00
_cell.angle_gamma   90.00
#
_symmetry.space_group_name_H-M   'P 1'
#
loop_
_entity.id
_entity.type
_entity.pdbx_description
1 polymer ?
#
loop_
_entity_poly.entity_id
_entity_poly.type
_entity_poly.pdbx_seq_one_letter_code
_entity_poly.pdbx_strand_id
1 'polypeptide(L)'
;MVTVRAVTAHEIPDRAPIRVTPGQQVQLGERDTTWPEFVFVTADAGSGWVPARHIEPGTGASGVVRTAYDTTELPTAAGDELTVLENDEISGWSRVRSASGREGWVPNSTIEPVPPA
;
A
#
# COMPACT_ATOMS: atom_id res chain seq x y z
N MET A 1 -17.45 -3.14 -10.63
CA MET A 1 -16.32 -2.35 -10.13
C MET A 1 -16.83 -1.29 -9.17
N VAL A 2 -16.11 -1.04 -8.10
CA VAL A 2 -16.51 -0.04 -7.11
C VAL A 2 -15.79 1.27 -7.43
N THR A 3 -16.58 2.34 -7.54
CA THR A 3 -16.05 3.70 -7.72
C THR A 3 -16.13 4.42 -6.39
N VAL A 4 -15.05 5.10 -6.04
CA VAL A 4 -14.95 5.91 -4.82
C VAL A 4 -14.51 7.32 -5.19
N ARG A 5 -14.67 8.25 -4.25
CA ARG A 5 -14.21 9.62 -4.39
C ARG A 5 -13.24 9.94 -3.27
N ALA A 6 -12.14 10.60 -3.60
CA ALA A 6 -11.25 11.12 -2.58
C ALA A 6 -11.92 12.28 -1.85
N VAL A 7 -12.02 12.19 -0.53
CA VAL A 7 -12.61 13.24 0.30
C VAL A 7 -11.55 14.16 0.88
N THR A 8 -10.31 13.68 0.95
CA THR A 8 -9.15 14.49 1.30
C THR A 8 -7.99 14.11 0.37
N ALA A 9 -7.03 15.01 0.25
CA ALA A 9 -5.82 14.72 -0.51
C ALA A 9 -4.98 13.65 0.21
N HIS A 10 -4.33 12.78 -0.56
CA HIS A 10 -3.32 11.86 -0.07
C HIS A 10 -1.99 12.23 -0.68
N GLU A 11 -1.02 12.55 0.17
CA GLU A 11 0.34 12.83 -0.26
C GLU A 11 1.19 11.59 -0.11
N ILE A 12 2.10 11.37 -1.06
CA ILE A 12 2.97 10.20 -1.05
C ILE A 12 4.32 10.54 -0.42
N PRO A 13 5.02 9.54 0.19
CA PRO A 13 6.36 9.79 0.71
C PRO A 13 7.36 10.06 -0.41
N ASP A 14 8.40 10.83 -0.09
CA ASP A 14 9.49 11.11 -1.01
C ASP A 14 10.48 9.94 -1.00
N ARG A 15 10.03 8.83 -1.56
CA ARG A 15 10.78 7.57 -1.63
C ARG A 15 10.31 6.79 -2.84
N ALA A 16 11.27 6.24 -3.60
CA ALA A 16 10.93 5.39 -4.74
C ALA A 16 10.19 4.13 -4.25
N PRO A 17 9.10 3.73 -4.92
CA PRO A 17 8.40 2.50 -4.56
C PRO A 17 9.23 1.28 -4.90
N ILE A 18 8.95 0.17 -4.17
CA ILE A 18 9.57 -1.11 -4.45
C ILE A 18 8.50 -2.18 -4.67
N ARG A 19 8.91 -3.26 -5.34
CA ARG A 19 8.10 -4.48 -5.46
C ARG A 19 8.83 -5.60 -4.78
N VAL A 20 8.09 -6.41 -4.04
CA VAL A 20 8.61 -7.64 -3.45
C VAL A 20 7.81 -8.82 -3.99
N THR A 21 8.49 -9.96 -4.16
CA THR A 21 7.90 -11.16 -4.76
C THR A 21 8.09 -12.36 -3.84
N PRO A 22 7.20 -13.37 -3.92
CA PRO A 22 7.31 -14.55 -3.06
C PRO A 22 8.68 -15.23 -3.19
N GLY A 23 9.25 -15.60 -2.04
CA GLY A 23 10.56 -16.23 -1.96
C GLY A 23 11.72 -15.26 -1.81
N GLN A 24 11.49 -13.97 -2.00
CA GLN A 24 12.55 -12.96 -1.88
C GLN A 24 12.93 -12.78 -0.41
N GLN A 25 14.24 -12.73 -0.13
CA GLN A 25 14.75 -12.44 1.20
C GLN A 25 14.83 -10.93 1.40
N VAL A 26 14.40 -10.49 2.56
CA VAL A 26 14.38 -9.06 2.92
C VAL A 26 14.84 -8.88 4.36
N GLN A 27 15.19 -7.65 4.70
CA GLN A 27 15.46 -7.27 6.09
C GLN A 27 14.25 -6.55 6.65
N LEU A 28 13.89 -6.87 7.89
CA LEU A 28 12.75 -6.30 8.58
C LEU A 28 13.22 -5.23 9.55
N GLY A 29 12.60 -4.07 9.47
CA GLY A 29 12.79 -2.98 10.41
C GLY A 29 11.65 -2.90 11.41
N GLU A 30 11.29 -1.68 11.79
CA GLU A 30 10.26 -1.42 12.78
C GLU A 30 8.86 -1.50 12.19
N ARG A 31 7.86 -1.70 13.06
CA ARG A 31 6.46 -1.52 12.71
C ARG A 31 6.14 -0.05 12.65
N ASP A 32 5.21 0.32 11.76
CA ASP A 32 4.73 1.70 11.69
C ASP A 32 3.84 1.99 12.92
N THR A 33 4.02 3.16 13.53
CA THR A 33 3.24 3.55 14.70
C THR A 33 1.81 3.96 14.35
N THR A 34 1.61 4.56 13.19
CA THR A 34 0.28 4.96 12.71
C THR A 34 -0.46 3.78 12.07
N TRP A 35 0.27 2.94 11.34
CA TRP A 35 -0.28 1.80 10.61
C TRP A 35 0.46 0.53 11.07
N PRO A 36 0.13 -0.01 12.25
CA PRO A 36 0.93 -1.10 12.86
C PRO A 36 0.92 -2.41 12.09
N GLU A 37 0.03 -2.57 11.11
CA GLU A 37 0.04 -3.74 10.23
C GLU A 37 1.21 -3.70 9.24
N PHE A 38 1.89 -2.56 9.08
CA PHE A 38 3.02 -2.41 8.18
C PHE A 38 4.35 -2.53 8.91
N VAL A 39 5.29 -3.21 8.27
CA VAL A 39 6.69 -3.33 8.72
C VAL A 39 7.58 -2.69 7.66
N PHE A 40 8.63 -2.01 8.10
CA PHE A 40 9.60 -1.45 7.17
C PHE A 40 10.50 -2.56 6.64
N VAL A 41 10.59 -2.65 5.32
CA VAL A 41 11.32 -3.72 4.63
C VAL A 41 12.44 -3.09 3.80
N THR A 42 13.63 -3.69 3.90
CA THR A 42 14.76 -3.34 3.03
C THR A 42 15.08 -4.53 2.14
N ALA A 43 15.11 -4.27 0.84
CA ALA A 43 15.43 -5.25 -0.20
C ALA A 43 16.53 -4.67 -1.08
N ASP A 44 17.03 -5.45 -2.05
CA ASP A 44 18.09 -4.99 -2.94
C ASP A 44 17.68 -3.75 -3.75
N ALA A 45 16.41 -3.68 -4.16
CA ALA A 45 15.91 -2.58 -4.98
C ALA A 45 15.61 -1.30 -4.18
N GLY A 46 15.59 -1.37 -2.84
CA GLY A 46 15.27 -0.23 -1.99
C GLY A 46 14.49 -0.64 -0.75
N SER A 47 13.76 0.30 -0.18
CA SER A 47 13.03 0.06 1.06
C SER A 47 11.62 0.64 0.99
N GLY A 48 10.74 0.12 1.82
CA GLY A 48 9.37 0.61 1.91
C GLY A 48 8.55 -0.14 2.96
N TRP A 49 7.32 0.27 3.13
CA TRP A 49 6.39 -0.33 4.09
C TRP A 49 5.58 -1.44 3.42
N VAL A 50 5.58 -2.62 4.01
CA VAL A 50 4.90 -3.81 3.47
C VAL A 50 4.03 -4.38 4.59
N PRO A 51 2.80 -4.87 4.29
CA PRO A 51 2.02 -5.55 5.31
C PRO A 51 2.80 -6.70 5.93
N ALA A 52 2.91 -6.71 7.25
CA ALA A 52 3.72 -7.71 7.96
C ALA A 52 3.24 -9.14 7.69
N ARG A 53 1.95 -9.35 7.46
CA ARG A 53 1.40 -10.66 7.14
C ARG A 53 1.88 -11.21 5.79
N HIS A 54 2.44 -10.36 4.92
CA HIS A 54 3.03 -10.80 3.65
C HIS A 54 4.45 -11.35 3.82
N ILE A 55 5.00 -11.29 5.02
CA ILE A 55 6.38 -11.70 5.30
C ILE A 55 6.40 -12.85 6.28
N GLU A 56 7.16 -13.90 5.96
CA GLU A 56 7.49 -14.98 6.89
C GLU A 56 8.73 -14.56 7.67
N PRO A 57 8.65 -14.33 9.00
CA PRO A 57 9.83 -13.97 9.77
C PRO A 57 10.86 -15.11 9.77
N GLY A 58 12.13 -14.72 9.63
CA GLY A 58 13.25 -15.62 9.73
C GLY A 58 14.05 -15.41 11.00
N THR A 59 15.33 -15.73 10.96
CA THR A 59 16.24 -15.53 12.10
C THR A 59 16.65 -14.05 12.18
N GLY A 60 16.59 -13.50 13.38
CA GLY A 60 16.98 -12.10 13.62
C GLY A 60 16.04 -11.14 12.87
N ALA A 61 16.62 -10.18 12.16
CA ALA A 61 15.87 -9.18 11.44
C ALA A 61 15.59 -9.58 9.98
N SER A 62 15.73 -10.86 9.63
CA SER A 62 15.49 -11.33 8.27
C SER A 62 14.07 -11.84 8.09
N GLY A 63 13.61 -11.87 6.86
CA GLY A 63 12.32 -12.45 6.51
C GLY A 63 12.29 -12.88 5.06
N VAL A 64 11.26 -13.64 4.70
CA VAL A 64 11.04 -14.10 3.33
C VAL A 64 9.63 -13.67 2.93
N VAL A 65 9.52 -13.08 1.76
CA VAL A 65 8.23 -12.63 1.23
C VAL A 65 7.38 -13.86 0.90
N ARG A 66 6.14 -13.90 1.39
CA ARG A 66 5.19 -14.97 1.05
C ARG A 66 4.13 -14.51 0.05
N THR A 67 3.83 -13.23 0.01
CA THR A 67 2.82 -12.66 -0.90
C THR A 67 3.41 -11.44 -1.58
N ALA A 68 3.27 -11.36 -2.90
CA ALA A 68 3.76 -10.22 -3.67
C ALA A 68 3.11 -8.91 -3.21
N TYR A 69 3.88 -7.83 -3.26
CA TYR A 69 3.37 -6.51 -2.89
C TYR A 69 4.13 -5.42 -3.64
N ASP A 70 3.40 -4.40 -4.07
CA ASP A 70 3.94 -3.20 -4.69
C ASP A 70 3.63 -2.03 -3.76
N THR A 71 4.66 -1.33 -3.29
CA THR A 71 4.50 -0.23 -2.34
C THR A 71 4.05 1.08 -2.96
N THR A 72 3.82 1.12 -4.28
CA THR A 72 3.40 2.33 -4.97
C THR A 72 2.12 2.89 -4.37
N GLU A 73 2.17 4.15 -3.91
CA GLU A 73 1.02 4.90 -3.45
C GLU A 73 0.56 5.85 -4.55
N LEU A 74 -0.73 6.17 -4.58
CA LEU A 74 -1.28 7.09 -5.56
C LEU A 74 -1.59 8.44 -4.89
N PRO A 75 -0.93 9.53 -5.32
CA PRO A 75 -1.31 10.84 -4.81
C PRO A 75 -2.67 11.24 -5.36
N THR A 76 -3.53 11.78 -4.50
CA THR A 76 -4.89 12.17 -4.87
C THR A 76 -5.20 13.55 -4.33
N ALA A 77 -6.17 14.20 -4.98
CA ALA A 77 -6.75 15.45 -4.52
C ALA A 77 -8.22 15.22 -4.16
N ALA A 78 -8.73 16.01 -3.24
CA ALA A 78 -10.15 15.92 -2.88
C ALA A 78 -11.01 16.11 -4.12
N GLY A 79 -12.00 15.23 -4.30
CA GLY A 79 -12.88 15.23 -5.46
C GLY A 79 -12.49 14.26 -6.57
N ASP A 80 -11.27 13.70 -6.54
CA ASP A 80 -10.85 12.72 -7.55
C ASP A 80 -11.73 11.47 -7.48
N GLU A 81 -12.18 10.99 -8.64
CA GLU A 81 -12.89 9.71 -8.74
C GLU A 81 -11.90 8.60 -9.04
N LEU A 82 -12.05 7.50 -8.32
CA LEU A 82 -11.11 6.38 -8.36
C LEU A 82 -11.88 5.07 -8.47
N THR A 83 -11.29 4.09 -9.17
CA THR A 83 -11.83 2.74 -9.21
C THR A 83 -11.06 1.86 -8.23
N VAL A 84 -11.76 1.16 -7.34
CA VAL A 84 -11.12 0.27 -6.38
C VAL A 84 -10.74 -1.03 -7.09
N LEU A 85 -9.46 -1.37 -7.03
CA LEU A 85 -8.92 -2.62 -7.56
C LEU A 85 -8.83 -3.68 -6.47
N GLU A 86 -8.47 -3.27 -5.25
CA GLU A 86 -8.34 -4.15 -4.11
C GLU A 86 -8.60 -3.34 -2.84
N ASN A 87 -9.43 -3.87 -1.95
CA ASN A 87 -9.67 -3.26 -0.64
C ASN A 87 -9.06 -4.18 0.42
N ASP A 88 -8.04 -3.69 1.12
CA ASP A 88 -7.42 -4.41 2.20
C ASP A 88 -7.83 -3.80 3.54
N GLU A 89 -8.90 -4.33 4.11
CA GLU A 89 -9.43 -3.83 5.38
C GLU A 89 -8.47 -4.05 6.54
N ILE A 90 -7.64 -5.09 6.48
CA ILE A 90 -6.69 -5.40 7.55
C ILE A 90 -5.64 -4.29 7.66
N SER A 91 -5.09 -3.84 6.53
CA SER A 91 -4.12 -2.75 6.54
C SER A 91 -4.78 -1.36 6.61
N GLY A 92 -6.05 -1.26 6.22
CA GLY A 92 -6.77 0.03 6.15
C GLY A 92 -6.49 0.80 4.86
N TRP A 93 -6.03 0.12 3.81
CA TRP A 93 -5.68 0.75 2.53
C TRP A 93 -6.39 0.06 1.37
N SER A 94 -6.61 0.81 0.29
CA SER A 94 -7.15 0.28 -0.96
C SER A 94 -6.23 0.61 -2.11
N ARG A 95 -6.05 -0.35 -3.01
CA ARG A 95 -5.37 -0.12 -4.27
C ARG A 95 -6.40 0.38 -5.27
N VAL A 96 -6.14 1.53 -5.87
CA VAL A 96 -7.10 2.22 -6.74
C VAL A 96 -6.45 2.62 -8.06
N ARG A 97 -7.30 2.90 -9.05
CA ARG A 97 -6.89 3.43 -10.35
C ARG A 97 -7.54 4.78 -10.55
N SER A 98 -6.75 5.77 -10.96
CA SER A 98 -7.25 7.10 -11.28
C SER A 98 -7.83 7.15 -12.71
N ALA A 99 -8.51 8.26 -13.02
CA ALA A 99 -9.06 8.48 -14.36
C ALA A 99 -7.97 8.49 -15.44
N SER A 100 -6.74 8.85 -15.09
CA SER A 100 -5.61 8.84 -16.02
C SER A 100 -4.97 7.47 -16.20
N GLY A 101 -5.44 6.46 -15.47
CA GLY A 101 -4.92 5.10 -15.55
C GLY A 101 -3.79 4.79 -14.58
N ARG A 102 -3.39 5.73 -13.73
CA ARG A 102 -2.38 5.48 -12.69
C ARG A 102 -2.98 4.63 -11.57
N GLU A 103 -2.17 3.76 -11.00
CA GLU A 103 -2.60 2.84 -9.94
C GLU A 103 -1.69 2.98 -8.73
N GLY A 104 -2.26 2.81 -7.54
CA GLY A 104 -1.52 2.82 -6.30
C GLY A 104 -2.42 2.75 -5.09
N TRP A 105 -1.79 2.67 -3.91
CA TRP A 105 -2.48 2.54 -2.64
C TRP A 105 -2.84 3.89 -2.06
N VAL A 106 -4.03 3.96 -1.47
CA VAL A 106 -4.50 5.12 -0.69
C VAL A 106 -5.10 4.63 0.62
N PRO A 107 -5.02 5.43 1.70
CA PRO A 107 -5.70 5.08 2.95
C PRO A 107 -7.22 5.08 2.74
N ASN A 108 -7.91 4.10 3.32
CA ASN A 108 -9.37 4.03 3.23
C ASN A 108 -10.05 5.26 3.83
N SER A 109 -9.41 5.91 4.80
CA SER A 109 -9.93 7.14 5.41
C SER A 109 -10.00 8.34 4.46
N THR A 110 -9.30 8.28 3.32
CA THR A 110 -9.27 9.37 2.34
C THR A 110 -10.31 9.23 1.24
N ILE A 111 -11.05 8.13 1.22
CA ILE A 111 -12.01 7.83 0.15
C ILE A 111 -13.37 7.46 0.72
N GLU A 112 -14.41 7.69 -0.08
CA GLU A 112 -15.78 7.26 0.25
C GLU A 112 -16.45 6.71 -1.00
N PRO A 113 -17.43 5.80 -0.85
CA PRO A 113 -18.18 5.30 -2.00
C PRO A 113 -18.91 6.43 -2.72
N VAL A 114 -18.92 6.35 -4.06
CA VAL A 114 -19.76 7.24 -4.87
C VAL A 114 -21.15 6.63 -4.93
N PRO A 115 -22.21 7.36 -4.52
CA PRO A 115 -23.56 6.83 -4.60
C PRO A 115 -23.93 6.51 -6.04
N PRO A 116 -24.71 5.44 -6.27
CA PRO A 116 -25.23 5.16 -7.60
C PRO A 116 -26.15 6.31 -8.06
N ALA A 117 -26.05 6.65 -9.33
CA ALA A 117 -26.86 7.69 -9.91
C ALA A 117 -28.34 7.31 -9.98
#